data_5f54b6ec8093582aeb2959d64dd9e8b6
#
_entry.id   5f54b6ec8093582aeb2959d64dd9e8b6
#
_cell.length_a   1.000
_cell.length_b   1.000
_cell.length_c   1.000
_cell.angle_alpha   90.00
_cell.angle_beta   90.00
_cell.angle_gamma   90.00
#
_symmetry.space_group_name_H-M   'P 1'
#
loop_
_entity.id
_entity.type
_entity.pdbx_description
1 polymer ?
#
loop_
_entity_poly.entity_id
_entity_poly.type
_entity_poly.pdbx_seq_one_letter_code
_entity_poly.pdbx_strand_id
1 'polypeptide(L)'
;MKVVLDTNVLISAFLTDGICARILRRARNREFAFILCRPVLQEFLRILREKFQFDEGEVSFFTAIVSEATWEIRQPENPFPGICRDADDGAILVCAAEADFLVTGDDDLLILEFYGKTKIIRPREFELLFSN
;
A
#
# COMPACT_ATOMS: atom_id res chain seq x y z
N MET A 1 3.65 -12.43 8.58
CA MET A 1 2.85 -12.12 7.37
C MET A 1 3.36 -10.82 6.77
N LYS A 2 3.72 -10.85 5.51
CA LYS A 2 4.22 -9.68 4.77
C LYS A 2 3.13 -9.12 3.87
N VAL A 3 2.90 -7.82 3.94
CA VAL A 3 1.77 -7.18 3.26
C VAL A 3 2.22 -5.89 2.59
N VAL A 4 1.81 -5.71 1.33
CA VAL A 4 1.98 -4.46 0.60
C VAL A 4 0.63 -3.74 0.59
N LEU A 5 0.65 -2.45 0.87
CA LEU A 5 -0.53 -1.58 0.80
C LEU A 5 -0.39 -0.66 -0.42
N ASP A 6 -1.45 -0.60 -1.22
CA ASP A 6 -1.49 0.30 -2.38
C ASP A 6 -1.58 1.76 -1.92
N THR A 7 -1.22 2.68 -2.79
CA THR A 7 -1.22 4.12 -2.51
C THR A 7 -2.57 4.61 -1.99
N ASN A 8 -3.66 4.21 -2.62
CA ASN A 8 -5.00 4.67 -2.21
C ASN A 8 -5.38 4.17 -0.82
N VAL A 9 -4.90 3.01 -0.42
CA VAL A 9 -5.11 2.51 0.95
C VAL A 9 -4.40 3.41 1.95
N LEU A 10 -3.16 3.82 1.65
CA LEU A 10 -2.41 4.74 2.52
C LEU A 10 -3.09 6.11 2.58
N ILE A 11 -3.50 6.64 1.44
CA ILE A 11 -4.19 7.94 1.39
C ILE A 11 -5.46 7.89 2.25
N SER A 12 -6.28 6.85 2.07
CA SER A 12 -7.51 6.68 2.84
C SER A 12 -7.26 6.56 4.34
N ALA A 13 -6.13 5.98 4.73
CA ALA A 13 -5.77 5.81 6.14
C ALA A 13 -5.61 7.16 6.86
N PHE A 14 -5.22 8.21 6.14
CA PHE A 14 -5.05 9.55 6.71
C PHE A 14 -6.27 10.44 6.55
N LEU A 15 -7.08 10.20 5.53
CA LEU A 15 -8.22 11.06 5.21
C LEU A 15 -9.53 10.61 5.87
N THR A 16 -9.62 9.36 6.29
CA THR A 16 -10.84 8.82 6.89
C THR A 16 -10.50 8.03 8.16
N ASP A 17 -11.45 7.94 9.07
CA ASP A 17 -11.31 7.10 10.26
C ASP A 17 -12.07 5.79 10.03
N GLY A 18 -11.58 4.99 9.10
CA GLY A 18 -12.23 3.76 8.69
C GLY A 18 -11.29 2.57 8.67
N ILE A 19 -11.62 1.62 7.78
CA ILE A 19 -10.87 0.36 7.67
C ILE A 19 -9.40 0.60 7.36
N CYS A 20 -9.08 1.49 6.42
CA CYS A 20 -7.69 1.74 6.05
C CYS A 20 -6.89 2.34 7.22
N ALA A 21 -7.52 3.20 8.02
CA ALA A 21 -6.87 3.74 9.22
C ALA A 21 -6.57 2.62 10.22
N ARG A 22 -7.49 1.67 10.39
CA ARG A 22 -7.26 0.51 11.27
C ARG A 22 -6.12 -0.37 10.76
N ILE A 23 -6.06 -0.59 9.44
CA ILE A 23 -4.98 -1.37 8.84
C ILE A 23 -3.62 -0.71 9.11
N LEU A 24 -3.53 0.61 8.95
CA LEU A 24 -2.29 1.33 9.23
C LEU A 24 -1.90 1.23 10.71
N ARG A 25 -2.87 1.32 11.62
CA ARG A 25 -2.60 1.12 13.05
C ARG A 25 -2.06 -0.28 13.34
N ARG A 26 -2.61 -1.31 12.67
CA ARG A 26 -2.10 -2.68 12.82
C ARG A 26 -0.65 -2.79 12.37
N ALA A 27 -0.31 -2.12 11.26
CA ALA A 27 1.08 -2.08 10.79
C ALA A 27 1.99 -1.42 11.82
N ARG A 28 1.56 -0.31 12.40
CA ARG A 28 2.32 0.39 13.44
C ARG A 28 2.49 -0.45 14.70
N ASN A 29 1.52 -1.28 15.01
CA ASN A 29 1.56 -2.20 16.15
C ASN A 29 2.26 -3.52 15.84
N ARG A 30 2.84 -3.64 14.64
CA ARG A 30 3.56 -4.84 14.19
C ARG A 30 2.70 -6.11 14.16
N GLU A 31 1.41 -5.96 13.90
CA GLU A 31 0.52 -7.11 13.74
C GLU A 31 0.77 -7.81 12.39
N PHE A 32 1.41 -7.14 11.46
CA PHE A 32 1.95 -7.71 10.23
C PHE A 32 3.17 -6.89 9.79
N ALA A 33 3.97 -7.43 8.89
CA ALA A 33 5.14 -6.73 8.36
C ALA A 33 4.71 -5.92 7.12
N PHE A 34 4.64 -4.60 7.27
CA PHE A 34 4.28 -3.71 6.18
C PHE A 34 5.49 -3.46 5.28
N ILE A 35 5.37 -3.88 4.03
CA ILE A 35 6.39 -3.66 2.99
C ILE A 35 6.00 -2.42 2.21
N LEU A 36 6.80 -1.38 2.32
CA LEU A 36 6.57 -0.13 1.60
C LEU A 36 7.32 -0.16 0.28
N CYS A 37 6.57 -0.08 -0.82
CA CYS A 37 7.16 0.01 -2.16
C CYS A 37 7.54 1.45 -2.45
N ARG A 38 8.75 1.68 -2.95
CA ARG A 38 9.21 3.03 -3.25
C ARG A 38 8.30 3.77 -4.24
N PRO A 39 7.81 3.14 -5.32
CA PRO A 39 6.84 3.81 -6.20
C PRO A 39 5.56 4.23 -5.48
N VAL A 40 5.09 3.44 -4.52
CA VAL A 40 3.92 3.79 -3.70
C VAL A 40 4.23 5.03 -2.85
N LEU A 41 5.39 5.06 -2.22
CA LEU A 41 5.81 6.22 -1.44
C LEU A 41 5.89 7.48 -2.30
N GLN A 42 6.48 7.38 -3.47
CA GLN A 42 6.59 8.51 -4.40
C GLN A 42 5.22 9.03 -4.81
N GLU A 43 4.29 8.13 -5.15
CA GLU A 43 2.94 8.52 -5.52
C GLU A 43 2.18 9.12 -4.33
N PHE A 44 2.35 8.55 -3.14
CA PHE A 44 1.75 9.04 -1.91
C PHE A 44 2.17 10.50 -1.66
N LEU A 45 3.47 10.79 -1.74
CA LEU A 45 4.00 12.14 -1.55
C LEU A 45 3.46 13.11 -2.62
N ARG A 46 3.43 12.66 -3.87
CA ARG A 46 2.92 13.47 -4.97
C ARG A 46 1.45 13.84 -4.76
N ILE A 47 0.62 12.87 -4.37
CA ILE A 47 -0.81 13.12 -4.14
C ILE A 47 -1.02 14.08 -2.97
N LEU A 48 -0.27 13.92 -1.89
CA LEU A 48 -0.37 14.84 -0.74
C LEU A 48 -0.04 16.27 -1.14
N ARG A 49 0.99 16.45 -1.95
CA ARG A 49 1.45 17.79 -2.35
C ARG A 49 0.58 18.39 -3.44
N GLU A 50 0.34 17.65 -4.51
CA GLU A 50 -0.30 18.18 -5.72
C GLU A 50 -1.81 18.15 -5.66
N LYS A 51 -2.40 17.05 -5.19
CA LYS A 51 -3.85 16.90 -5.18
C LYS A 51 -4.49 17.55 -3.96
N PHE A 52 -3.92 17.30 -2.78
CA PHE A 52 -4.49 17.83 -1.53
C PHE A 52 -3.82 19.10 -1.07
N GLN A 53 -2.72 19.49 -1.70
CA GLN A 53 -2.01 20.75 -1.43
C GLN A 53 -1.64 20.93 0.06
N PHE A 54 -1.28 19.83 0.71
CA PHE A 54 -0.78 19.88 2.07
C PHE A 54 0.59 20.57 2.09
N ASP A 55 0.86 21.35 3.14
CA ASP A 55 2.18 21.97 3.31
C ASP A 55 3.23 20.93 3.70
N GLU A 56 4.51 21.35 3.67
CA GLU A 56 5.61 20.41 3.92
C GLU A 56 5.64 19.92 5.37
N GLY A 57 5.10 20.68 6.31
CA GLY A 57 4.95 20.22 7.68
C GLY A 57 3.97 19.05 7.79
N GLU A 58 2.83 19.18 7.11
CA GLU A 58 1.82 18.11 7.07
C GLU A 58 2.33 16.88 6.33
N VAL A 59 3.00 17.09 5.19
CA VAL A 59 3.59 15.99 4.42
C VAL A 59 4.62 15.24 5.26
N SER A 60 5.48 15.96 5.97
CA SER A 60 6.49 15.36 6.86
C SER A 60 5.84 14.57 7.98
N PHE A 61 4.75 15.07 8.55
CA PHE A 61 4.03 14.38 9.62
C PHE A 61 3.46 13.04 9.14
N PHE A 62 2.77 13.05 7.99
CA PHE A 62 2.20 11.83 7.44
C PHE A 62 3.30 10.84 7.02
N THR A 63 4.37 11.34 6.43
CA THR A 63 5.51 10.52 6.02
C THR A 63 6.17 9.84 7.21
N ALA A 64 6.29 10.55 8.33
CA ALA A 64 6.86 9.98 9.55
C ALA A 64 6.01 8.82 10.07
N ILE A 65 4.68 8.95 10.01
CA ILE A 65 3.77 7.87 10.44
C ILE A 65 3.93 6.64 9.54
N VAL A 66 3.99 6.84 8.22
CA VAL A 66 4.19 5.75 7.27
C VAL A 66 5.54 5.07 7.51
N SER A 67 6.60 5.85 7.70
CA SER A 67 7.94 5.31 7.98
C SER A 67 7.96 4.50 9.26
N GLU A 68 7.30 4.97 10.30
CA GLU A 68 7.21 4.28 11.59
C GLU A 68 6.47 2.94 11.45
N ALA A 69 5.45 2.89 10.59
CA ALA A 69 4.68 1.68 10.33
C ALA A 69 5.44 0.67 9.46
N THR A 70 6.44 1.13 8.72
CA THR A 70 7.12 0.33 7.70
C THR A 70 8.08 -0.67 8.33
N TRP A 71 7.99 -1.93 7.89
CA TRP A 71 8.93 -2.98 8.25
C TRP A 71 10.14 -2.99 7.31
N GLU A 72 9.89 -2.83 6.01
CA GLU A 72 10.91 -2.94 4.98
C GLU A 72 10.51 -2.05 3.80
N ILE A 73 11.48 -1.35 3.19
CA ILE A 73 11.27 -0.58 1.96
C ILE A 73 11.85 -1.38 0.80
N ARG A 74 11.07 -1.54 -0.27
CA ARG A 74 11.52 -2.23 -1.49
C ARG A 74 11.50 -1.31 -2.68
N GLN A 75 12.52 -1.47 -3.54
CA GLN A 75 12.60 -0.85 -4.85
C GLN A 75 12.45 -1.96 -5.89
N PRO A 76 11.43 -1.94 -6.76
CA PRO A 76 11.34 -2.94 -7.82
C PRO A 76 12.50 -2.74 -8.79
N GLU A 77 13.23 -3.82 -9.07
CA GLU A 77 14.43 -3.76 -9.93
C GLU A 77 14.08 -3.61 -11.39
N ASN A 78 12.99 -4.26 -11.83
CA ASN A 78 12.53 -4.17 -13.20
C ASN A 78 11.05 -3.87 -13.20
N PRO A 79 10.62 -2.65 -13.62
CA PRO A 79 9.20 -2.37 -13.79
C PRO A 79 8.66 -3.38 -14.80
N PHE A 80 7.62 -4.09 -14.40
CA PHE A 80 7.10 -5.19 -15.20
C PHE A 80 6.29 -4.66 -16.38
N PRO A 81 6.69 -4.93 -17.63
CA PRO A 81 5.89 -4.52 -18.77
C PRO A 81 4.80 -5.54 -19.06
N GLY A 82 3.57 -5.11 -19.16
CA GLY A 82 2.58 -5.83 -19.94
C GLY A 82 1.56 -6.70 -19.24
N ILE A 83 1.52 -6.80 -17.91
CA ILE A 83 0.42 -7.49 -17.22
C ILE A 83 -0.74 -6.54 -16.96
N CYS A 84 -0.45 -5.28 -16.66
CA CYS A 84 -1.44 -4.28 -16.35
C CYS A 84 -1.41 -3.16 -17.38
N ARG A 85 -2.57 -2.52 -17.60
CA ARG A 85 -2.67 -1.37 -18.49
C ARG A 85 -1.85 -0.19 -17.99
N ASP A 86 -1.68 -0.10 -16.67
CA ASP A 86 -0.96 0.96 -16.01
C ASP A 86 0.42 0.47 -15.60
N ALA A 87 1.47 1.21 -15.98
CA ALA A 87 2.84 0.86 -15.61
C ALA A 87 3.06 0.92 -14.09
N ASP A 88 2.33 1.81 -13.39
CA ASP A 88 2.41 1.92 -11.93
C ASP A 88 1.85 0.66 -11.27
N ASP A 89 0.78 0.08 -11.82
CA ASP A 89 0.23 -1.18 -11.33
C ASP A 89 1.23 -2.32 -11.53
N GLY A 90 1.94 -2.34 -12.65
CA GLY A 90 2.99 -3.32 -12.90
C GLY A 90 4.11 -3.21 -11.88
N ALA A 91 4.51 -2.00 -11.54
CA ALA A 91 5.57 -1.76 -10.56
C ALA A 91 5.17 -2.24 -9.16
N ILE A 92 3.92 -2.02 -8.75
CA ILE A 92 3.45 -2.49 -7.43
C ILE A 92 3.38 -4.01 -7.37
N LEU A 93 3.00 -4.67 -8.46
CA LEU A 93 2.97 -6.14 -8.51
C LEU A 93 4.37 -6.72 -8.33
N VAL A 94 5.37 -6.16 -9.01
CA VAL A 94 6.76 -6.62 -8.86
C VAL A 94 7.22 -6.43 -7.41
N CYS A 95 6.90 -5.29 -6.82
CA CYS A 95 7.26 -4.99 -5.45
C CYS A 95 6.55 -5.91 -4.45
N ALA A 96 5.30 -6.29 -4.76
CA ALA A 96 4.51 -7.18 -3.92
C ALA A 96 4.88 -8.66 -4.09
N ALA A 97 5.74 -9.00 -5.05
CA ALA A 97 6.19 -10.37 -5.25
C ALA A 97 6.75 -10.93 -3.94
N GLU A 98 6.43 -12.17 -3.63
CA GLU A 98 6.83 -12.87 -2.41
C GLU A 98 6.14 -12.37 -1.13
N ALA A 99 5.30 -11.33 -1.18
CA ALA A 99 4.46 -10.96 -0.06
C ALA A 99 3.27 -11.93 0.05
N ASP A 100 2.65 -11.95 1.21
CA ASP A 100 1.44 -12.77 1.42
C ASP A 100 0.22 -12.10 0.82
N PHE A 101 0.12 -10.78 0.96
CA PHE A 101 -1.02 -10.01 0.48
C PHE A 101 -0.61 -8.69 -0.17
N LEU A 102 -1.37 -8.30 -1.18
CA LEU A 102 -1.42 -6.94 -1.69
C LEU A 102 -2.82 -6.41 -1.40
N VAL A 103 -2.93 -5.37 -0.59
CA VAL A 103 -4.21 -4.78 -0.22
C VAL A 103 -4.46 -3.55 -1.10
N THR A 104 -5.55 -3.56 -1.84
CA THR A 104 -5.86 -2.52 -2.81
C THR A 104 -7.38 -2.39 -3.00
N GLY A 105 -7.82 -1.22 -3.45
CA GLY A 105 -9.18 -1.01 -3.92
C GLY A 105 -9.28 -0.91 -5.44
N ASP A 106 -8.15 -1.06 -6.15
CA ASP A 106 -8.09 -0.92 -7.61
C ASP A 106 -8.62 -2.20 -8.29
N ASP A 107 -9.72 -2.05 -9.05
CA ASP A 107 -10.34 -3.18 -9.74
C ASP A 107 -9.41 -3.84 -10.77
N ASP A 108 -8.51 -3.06 -11.40
CA ASP A 108 -7.56 -3.61 -12.37
C ASP A 108 -6.54 -4.56 -11.71
N LEU A 109 -6.24 -4.36 -10.43
CA LEU A 109 -5.40 -5.27 -9.66
C LEU A 109 -6.23 -6.42 -9.07
N LEU A 110 -7.39 -6.10 -8.52
CA LEU A 110 -8.26 -7.09 -7.86
C LEU A 110 -8.72 -8.19 -8.81
N ILE A 111 -8.92 -7.88 -10.09
CA ILE A 111 -9.35 -8.86 -11.08
C ILE A 111 -8.31 -9.97 -11.26
N LEU A 112 -7.05 -9.72 -10.96
CA LEU A 112 -5.99 -10.74 -11.06
C LEU A 112 -6.09 -11.80 -9.96
N GLU A 113 -6.68 -11.48 -8.82
CA GLU A 113 -6.84 -12.33 -7.63
C GLU A 113 -5.52 -12.73 -6.98
N PHE A 114 -4.54 -13.12 -7.78
CA PHE A 114 -3.20 -13.50 -7.31
C PHE A 114 -2.14 -12.98 -8.26
N TYR A 115 -0.96 -12.70 -7.71
CA TYR A 115 0.25 -12.52 -8.48
C TYR A 115 1.30 -13.45 -7.86
N GLY A 116 1.58 -14.58 -8.55
CA GLY A 116 2.35 -15.65 -7.93
C GLY A 116 1.64 -16.15 -6.66
N LYS A 117 2.35 -16.13 -5.55
CA LYS A 117 1.77 -16.53 -4.25
C LYS A 117 1.07 -15.39 -3.52
N THR A 118 1.21 -14.16 -4.01
CA THR A 118 0.63 -12.98 -3.35
C THR A 118 -0.86 -12.90 -3.67
N LYS A 119 -1.69 -12.90 -2.64
CA LYS A 119 -3.14 -12.74 -2.79
C LYS A 119 -3.47 -11.26 -2.81
N ILE A 120 -4.30 -10.86 -3.78
CA ILE A 120 -4.72 -9.47 -3.96
C ILE A 120 -6.12 -9.33 -3.42
N ILE A 121 -6.30 -8.52 -2.38
CA ILE A 121 -7.58 -8.40 -1.67
C ILE A 121 -7.91 -6.95 -1.32
N ARG A 122 -9.19 -6.71 -1.06
CA ARG A 122 -9.69 -5.42 -0.60
C ARG A 122 -9.36 -5.19 0.87
N PRO A 123 -9.32 -3.92 1.31
CA PRO A 123 -9.10 -3.61 2.72
C PRO A 123 -10.07 -4.32 3.67
N ARG A 124 -11.36 -4.41 3.30
CA ARG A 124 -12.35 -5.09 4.12
C ARG A 124 -12.01 -6.57 4.31
N GLU A 125 -11.62 -7.25 3.24
CA GLU A 125 -11.25 -8.65 3.30
C GLU A 125 -10.00 -8.85 4.17
N PHE A 126 -9.03 -7.95 4.04
CA PHE A 126 -7.82 -8.01 4.85
C PHE A 126 -8.15 -7.83 6.33
N GLU A 127 -8.98 -6.85 6.66
CA GLU A 127 -9.37 -6.58 8.04
C GLU A 127 -10.07 -7.79 8.69
N LEU A 128 -10.85 -8.54 7.92
CA LEU A 128 -11.53 -9.74 8.39
C LEU A 128 -10.56 -10.84 8.86
N LEU A 129 -9.31 -10.84 8.38
CA LEU A 129 -8.31 -11.81 8.84
C LEU A 129 -7.97 -11.64 10.32
N PHE A 130 -8.23 -10.48 10.90
CA PHE A 130 -7.97 -10.16 12.30
C PHE A 130 -9.21 -10.29 13.18
N SER A 131 -10.33 -10.66 12.60
CA SER A 131 -11.58 -10.85 13.34
C SER A 131 -11.58 -12.20 14.03
N ASN A 132 -12.04 -12.22 15.26
CA ASN A 132 -12.20 -13.44 16.04
C ASN A 132 -13.67 -13.83 16.08
#